data_85cacf579659b5b5c8557ad1a63c065f
#
_entry.id   85cacf579659b5b5c8557ad1a63c065f
#
_cell.length_a   1.000
_cell.length_b   1.000
_cell.length_c   1.000
_cell.angle_alpha   90.00
_cell.angle_beta   90.00
_cell.angle_gamma   90.00
#
_symmetry.space_group_name_H-M   'P 1'
#
loop_
_entity.id
_entity.type
_entity.pdbx_description
1 polymer ?
#
loop_
_entity_poly.entity_id
_entity_poly.type
_entity_poly.pdbx_seq_one_letter_code
_entity_poly.pdbx_strand_id
1 'polypeptide(L)'
;MKRQTVFLAALLLGCGLMAQEITLEDIWKNGTFRSKGIAGIRSMKNGENYCILTSQGIEKYSYKDGKKIETLLSFAGLKFSSENEYVFEYSFSQDESKVLLATNPQFIYRRSYTANYYVYDFSAKTLTPVAKTPVRLAEFSPKADRVAYVKGNNIYVLSLADMTTTQVTSDGEFNKIIYGTTDWVYEEEFAITKGFFWSNDGSKIAFYRFDESKVKEYTIPYYGDLYPRQYTYKYPKAGEANSVVDVMVYDLASATTHTIDLGPNKDIYVPRLQWTQNDEVFIHKLNRHQNHYELFMVNCNDYKLNKVYDERNECYIEQAEDVIFLNDKKNFIIRSERNGYMNLYKVNLYTKEIVPLTDGQYDIDMVCHIDEKNNKIYYTAAQSEAYNRELLVVDGKKKVKKLSGRVGTYSADFSANGKYYISSYSDTDTPTIYTINDNNG
;
A
#
# COMPACT_ATOMS: atom_id res chain seq x y z
N MET A 1 66.80 30.83 3.19
CA MET A 1 66.32 29.72 2.40
C MET A 1 65.15 28.93 3.05
N LYS A 2 65.12 28.66 4.36
CA LYS A 2 64.04 27.87 5.01
C LYS A 2 62.64 28.55 5.03
N ARG A 3 62.53 29.87 5.01
CA ARG A 3 61.23 30.58 5.03
C ARG A 3 60.51 30.63 3.65
N GLN A 4 61.28 30.64 2.57
CA GLN A 4 60.72 30.65 1.19
C GLN A 4 60.19 29.29 0.77
N THR A 5 60.78 28.19 1.27
CA THR A 5 60.35 26.82 0.97
C THR A 5 59.01 26.48 1.66
N VAL A 6 58.76 27.05 2.86
CA VAL A 6 57.49 26.86 3.58
C VAL A 6 56.35 27.62 2.89
N PHE A 7 56.62 28.81 2.33
CA PHE A 7 55.60 29.58 1.59
C PHE A 7 55.23 28.92 0.25
N LEU A 8 56.19 28.29 -0.43
CA LEU A 8 55.89 27.57 -1.69
C LEU A 8 55.13 26.26 -1.41
N ALA A 9 55.41 25.57 -0.31
CA ALA A 9 54.66 24.36 0.08
C ALA A 9 53.23 24.71 0.52
N ALA A 10 53.01 25.83 1.18
CA ALA A 10 51.65 26.30 1.56
C ALA A 10 50.86 26.76 0.35
N LEU A 11 51.50 27.33 -0.71
CA LEU A 11 50.81 27.67 -1.97
C LEU A 11 50.42 26.42 -2.80
N LEU A 12 51.25 25.36 -2.77
CA LEU A 12 50.98 24.12 -3.46
C LEU A 12 49.87 23.28 -2.78
N LEU A 13 49.72 23.39 -1.47
CA LEU A 13 48.62 22.79 -0.71
C LEU A 13 47.29 23.53 -0.90
N GLY A 14 47.31 24.82 -1.22
CA GLY A 14 46.12 25.62 -1.49
C GLY A 14 45.49 25.40 -2.89
N CYS A 15 46.25 24.85 -3.85
CA CYS A 15 45.75 24.55 -5.21
C CYS A 15 45.05 23.20 -5.34
N GLY A 16 44.99 22.37 -4.29
CA GLY A 16 44.40 21.03 -4.31
C GLY A 16 42.96 20.91 -3.83
N LEU A 17 42.39 21.99 -3.29
CA LEU A 17 41.02 22.02 -2.79
C LEU A 17 40.09 22.84 -3.73
N MET A 18 40.07 22.47 -5.01
CA MET A 18 38.95 22.89 -5.86
C MET A 18 37.75 22.09 -5.40
N ALA A 19 36.83 22.72 -4.72
CA ALA A 19 35.50 22.12 -4.46
C ALA A 19 34.92 21.75 -5.82
N GLN A 20 34.56 20.50 -6.01
CA GLN A 20 33.91 20.06 -7.25
C GLN A 20 32.58 20.81 -7.33
N GLU A 21 32.40 21.56 -8.42
CA GLU A 21 31.15 22.27 -8.65
C GLU A 21 30.03 21.25 -8.90
N ILE A 22 28.92 21.38 -8.15
CA ILE A 22 27.76 20.53 -8.33
C ILE A 22 27.05 20.99 -9.60
N THR A 23 26.90 20.09 -10.58
CA THR A 23 26.26 20.37 -11.86
C THR A 23 24.79 19.88 -11.87
N LEU A 24 23.98 20.45 -12.76
CA LEU A 24 22.61 19.94 -12.99
C LEU A 24 22.62 18.49 -13.48
N GLU A 25 23.65 18.11 -14.23
CA GLU A 25 23.85 16.74 -14.67
C GLU A 25 24.06 15.80 -13.49
N ASP A 26 24.81 16.19 -12.47
CA ASP A 26 25.04 15.39 -11.26
C ASP A 26 23.74 15.18 -10.48
N ILE A 27 22.90 16.21 -10.40
CA ILE A 27 21.63 16.15 -9.66
C ILE A 27 20.59 15.29 -10.42
N TRP A 28 20.40 15.57 -11.72
CA TRP A 28 19.25 15.04 -12.45
C TRP A 28 19.56 13.84 -13.35
N LYS A 29 20.72 13.82 -14.01
CA LYS A 29 21.08 12.82 -15.01
C LYS A 29 21.89 11.67 -14.42
N ASN A 30 22.94 11.99 -13.67
CA ASN A 30 23.89 11.00 -13.16
C ASN A 30 23.41 10.32 -11.88
N GLY A 31 22.44 10.94 -11.16
CA GLY A 31 21.97 10.41 -9.87
C GLY A 31 23.05 10.36 -8.80
N THR A 32 24.06 11.26 -8.88
CA THR A 32 25.23 11.27 -7.98
C THR A 32 24.84 11.37 -6.51
N PHE A 33 23.73 12.06 -6.20
CA PHE A 33 23.25 12.27 -4.84
C PHE A 33 22.06 11.38 -4.47
N ARG A 34 21.70 10.37 -5.30
CA ARG A 34 20.64 9.44 -4.96
C ARG A 34 21.06 8.57 -3.79
N SER A 35 20.24 8.53 -2.75
CA SER A 35 20.40 7.57 -1.67
C SER A 35 20.23 6.15 -2.19
N LYS A 36 21.01 5.21 -1.65
CA LYS A 36 20.83 3.78 -1.93
C LYS A 36 19.61 3.28 -1.16
N GLY A 37 18.67 2.67 -1.87
CA GLY A 37 17.48 2.05 -1.30
C GLY A 37 17.54 0.52 -1.46
N ILE A 38 16.66 -0.16 -0.74
CA ILE A 38 16.41 -1.59 -0.92
C ILE A 38 15.00 -1.74 -1.50
N ALA A 39 14.91 -2.25 -2.72
CA ALA A 39 13.62 -2.36 -3.41
C ALA A 39 12.90 -3.67 -3.06
N GLY A 40 11.57 -3.61 -2.95
CA GLY A 40 10.71 -4.78 -2.91
C GLY A 40 10.97 -5.72 -1.74
N ILE A 41 11.24 -5.18 -0.54
CA ILE A 41 11.38 -6.00 0.67
C ILE A 41 10.03 -6.67 0.94
N ARG A 42 10.04 -8.00 1.09
CA ARG A 42 8.88 -8.80 1.48
C ARG A 42 9.31 -9.82 2.51
N SER A 43 8.76 -9.76 3.72
CA SER A 43 8.94 -10.82 4.71
C SER A 43 8.33 -12.12 4.17
N MET A 44 9.05 -13.21 4.31
CA MET A 44 8.48 -14.54 4.07
C MET A 44 7.62 -14.99 5.25
N LYS A 45 6.66 -15.86 4.98
CA LYS A 45 5.67 -16.37 5.95
C LYS A 45 6.31 -17.00 7.20
N ASN A 46 7.50 -17.58 7.06
CA ASN A 46 8.23 -18.14 8.18
C ASN A 46 8.75 -17.09 9.18
N GLY A 47 8.82 -15.81 8.77
CA GLY A 47 9.34 -14.70 9.58
C GLY A 47 10.83 -14.75 9.90
N GLU A 48 11.57 -15.71 9.38
CA GLU A 48 13.03 -15.85 9.55
C GLU A 48 13.78 -15.31 8.33
N ASN A 49 13.08 -15.17 7.19
CA ASN A 49 13.65 -14.74 5.92
C ASN A 49 12.84 -13.62 5.29
N TYR A 50 13.49 -12.84 4.45
CA TYR A 50 12.87 -11.86 3.58
C TYR A 50 13.41 -11.95 2.16
N CYS A 51 12.66 -11.46 1.21
CA CYS A 51 13.06 -11.36 -0.18
C CYS A 51 13.22 -9.89 -0.58
N ILE A 52 14.10 -9.65 -1.55
CA ILE A 52 14.25 -8.36 -2.26
C ILE A 52 14.18 -8.58 -3.75
N LEU A 53 13.78 -7.52 -4.46
CA LEU A 53 13.78 -7.48 -5.92
C LEU A 53 15.10 -6.90 -6.40
N THR A 54 15.77 -7.62 -7.31
CA THR A 54 16.95 -7.14 -8.04
C THR A 54 16.69 -7.18 -9.54
N SER A 55 17.55 -6.58 -10.34
CA SER A 55 17.48 -6.69 -11.80
C SER A 55 17.68 -8.13 -12.31
N GLN A 56 18.25 -9.01 -11.50
CA GLN A 56 18.58 -10.40 -11.87
C GLN A 56 17.55 -11.41 -11.37
N GLY A 57 16.72 -11.04 -10.38
CA GLY A 57 15.79 -11.98 -9.79
C GLY A 57 15.24 -11.55 -8.43
N ILE A 58 14.52 -12.47 -7.82
CA ILE A 58 14.07 -12.37 -6.43
C ILE A 58 15.08 -13.10 -5.58
N GLU A 59 15.71 -12.39 -4.66
CA GLU A 59 16.75 -12.90 -3.78
C GLU A 59 16.25 -13.05 -2.36
N LYS A 60 16.58 -14.15 -1.71
CA LYS A 60 16.18 -14.48 -0.33
C LYS A 60 17.32 -14.26 0.63
N TYR A 61 17.04 -13.62 1.74
CA TYR A 61 17.97 -13.23 2.79
C TYR A 61 17.49 -13.71 4.16
N SER A 62 18.43 -13.90 5.08
CA SER A 62 18.17 -14.19 6.48
C SER A 62 18.02 -12.91 7.28
N TYR A 63 16.98 -12.77 8.10
CA TYR A 63 16.87 -11.68 9.06
C TYR A 63 17.96 -11.74 10.12
N LYS A 64 18.39 -12.93 10.53
CA LYS A 64 19.34 -13.13 11.62
C LYS A 64 20.69 -12.44 11.41
N ASP A 65 21.19 -12.43 10.18
CA ASP A 65 22.54 -11.96 9.86
C ASP A 65 22.62 -11.12 8.57
N GLY A 66 21.48 -10.85 7.92
CA GLY A 66 21.39 -10.08 6.69
C GLY A 66 22.03 -10.74 5.48
N LYS A 67 22.41 -12.03 5.55
CA LYS A 67 23.10 -12.70 4.46
C LYS A 67 22.14 -13.26 3.44
N LYS A 68 22.55 -13.17 2.18
CA LYS A 68 21.87 -13.85 1.08
C LYS A 68 21.93 -15.37 1.29
N ILE A 69 20.78 -16.01 1.20
CA ILE A 69 20.63 -17.47 1.29
C ILE A 69 20.69 -18.06 -0.11
N GLU A 70 19.85 -17.54 -1.03
CA GLU A 70 19.71 -18.04 -2.39
C GLU A 70 19.11 -16.99 -3.32
N THR A 71 19.18 -17.22 -4.61
CA THR A 71 18.31 -16.60 -5.60
C THR A 71 17.08 -17.47 -5.74
N LEU A 72 15.95 -17.03 -5.15
CA LEU A 72 14.68 -17.77 -5.12
C LEU A 72 14.11 -17.94 -6.53
N LEU A 73 14.20 -16.88 -7.35
CA LEU A 73 13.80 -16.88 -8.74
C LEU A 73 14.78 -16.03 -9.56
N SER A 74 15.50 -16.67 -10.49
CA SER A 74 16.30 -15.94 -11.49
C SER A 74 15.42 -15.54 -12.66
N PHE A 75 15.58 -14.30 -13.15
CA PHE A 75 14.89 -13.83 -14.36
C PHE A 75 15.60 -14.27 -15.65
N ALA A 76 16.84 -14.74 -15.54
CA ALA A 76 17.58 -15.28 -16.66
C ALA A 76 16.87 -16.53 -17.22
N GLY A 77 16.53 -16.50 -18.51
CA GLY A 77 15.84 -17.61 -19.18
C GLY A 77 14.32 -17.63 -19.03
N LEU A 78 13.72 -16.72 -18.27
CA LEU A 78 12.26 -16.52 -18.31
C LEU A 78 11.87 -15.92 -19.66
N LYS A 79 10.82 -16.46 -20.25
CA LYS A 79 10.29 -15.99 -21.54
C LYS A 79 9.09 -15.07 -21.29
N PHE A 80 9.35 -13.77 -21.23
CA PHE A 80 8.31 -12.76 -21.24
C PHE A 80 7.75 -12.52 -22.66
N SER A 81 6.70 -11.72 -22.76
CA SER A 81 6.04 -11.43 -24.05
C SER A 81 6.90 -10.61 -25.01
N SER A 82 7.88 -9.86 -24.50
CA SER A 82 8.86 -9.12 -25.28
C SER A 82 10.27 -9.24 -24.71
N GLU A 83 11.30 -9.05 -25.56
CA GLU A 83 12.70 -9.23 -25.17
C GLU A 83 13.24 -8.23 -24.16
N ASN A 84 12.59 -7.06 -24.04
CA ASN A 84 13.05 -5.96 -23.18
C ASN A 84 12.19 -5.79 -21.93
N GLU A 85 11.44 -6.82 -21.53
CA GLU A 85 10.65 -6.75 -20.30
C GLU A 85 11.55 -6.82 -19.07
N TYR A 86 11.27 -5.95 -18.09
CA TYR A 86 11.90 -5.99 -16.78
C TYR A 86 10.84 -6.13 -15.68
N VAL A 87 11.16 -6.89 -14.66
CA VAL A 87 10.29 -7.04 -13.50
C VAL A 87 10.37 -5.79 -12.64
N PHE A 88 9.23 -5.15 -12.48
CA PHE A 88 9.05 -3.90 -11.73
C PHE A 88 8.58 -4.17 -10.30
N GLU A 89 7.70 -5.15 -10.14
CA GLU A 89 7.09 -5.52 -8.85
C GLU A 89 6.80 -7.02 -8.82
N TYR A 90 6.72 -7.59 -7.61
CA TYR A 90 6.32 -8.97 -7.40
C TYR A 90 5.46 -9.11 -6.14
N SER A 91 4.60 -10.13 -6.12
CA SER A 91 3.84 -10.53 -4.94
C SER A 91 3.70 -12.05 -4.87
N PHE A 92 3.90 -12.63 -3.69
CA PHE A 92 3.69 -14.06 -3.48
C PHE A 92 2.21 -14.39 -3.30
N SER A 93 1.84 -15.62 -3.68
CA SER A 93 0.61 -16.23 -3.19
C SER A 93 0.67 -16.43 -1.67
N GLN A 94 -0.48 -16.55 -1.01
CA GLN A 94 -0.55 -16.67 0.45
C GLN A 94 0.25 -17.88 0.99
N ASP A 95 0.36 -18.95 0.21
CA ASP A 95 1.13 -20.17 0.54
C ASP A 95 2.59 -20.13 0.05
N GLU A 96 2.99 -19.03 -0.62
CA GLU A 96 4.31 -18.84 -1.25
C GLU A 96 4.67 -19.87 -2.34
N SER A 97 3.70 -20.66 -2.82
CA SER A 97 3.91 -21.64 -3.90
C SER A 97 4.04 -20.99 -5.28
N LYS A 98 3.53 -19.74 -5.43
CA LYS A 98 3.54 -18.98 -6.67
C LYS A 98 3.94 -17.53 -6.41
N VAL A 99 4.38 -16.86 -7.47
CA VAL A 99 4.64 -15.42 -7.46
C VAL A 99 4.04 -14.77 -8.70
N LEU A 100 3.35 -13.63 -8.49
CA LEU A 100 2.97 -12.70 -9.54
C LEU A 100 4.15 -11.77 -9.81
N LEU A 101 4.49 -11.61 -11.09
CA LEU A 101 5.49 -10.66 -11.59
C LEU A 101 4.78 -9.61 -12.42
N ALA A 102 4.98 -8.34 -12.10
CA ALA A 102 4.54 -7.20 -12.91
C ALA A 102 5.72 -6.67 -13.72
N THR A 103 5.55 -6.51 -15.03
CA THR A 103 6.59 -6.04 -15.94
C THR A 103 6.13 -4.83 -16.74
N ASN A 104 7.08 -4.00 -17.16
CA ASN A 104 6.86 -2.86 -18.08
C ASN A 104 5.68 -1.95 -17.69
N PRO A 105 5.69 -1.34 -16.49
CA PRO A 105 4.60 -0.50 -16.04
C PRO A 105 4.43 0.72 -16.95
N GLN A 106 3.18 1.04 -17.26
CA GLN A 106 2.77 2.26 -17.94
C GLN A 106 1.90 3.07 -16.99
N PHE A 107 2.47 4.10 -16.38
CA PHE A 107 1.78 4.93 -15.39
C PHE A 107 0.62 5.71 -16.02
N ILE A 108 -0.50 5.75 -15.29
CA ILE A 108 -1.71 6.48 -15.64
C ILE A 108 -1.76 7.79 -14.87
N TYR A 109 -1.66 7.70 -13.54
CA TYR A 109 -1.55 8.83 -12.61
C TYR A 109 -0.33 8.61 -11.71
N ARG A 110 -0.33 9.20 -10.51
CA ARG A 110 0.79 9.11 -9.57
C ARG A 110 1.07 7.69 -9.08
N ARG A 111 0.03 6.87 -8.87
CA ARG A 111 0.12 5.54 -8.27
C ARG A 111 -0.36 4.43 -9.19
N SER A 112 -1.33 4.74 -10.04
CA SER A 112 -1.93 3.75 -10.93
C SER A 112 -1.12 3.52 -12.20
N TYR A 113 -1.09 2.27 -12.64
CA TYR A 113 -0.41 1.85 -13.87
C TYR A 113 -1.07 0.62 -14.48
N THR A 114 -0.81 0.37 -15.76
CA THR A 114 -0.98 -0.92 -16.40
C THR A 114 0.35 -1.63 -16.50
N ALA A 115 0.36 -2.96 -16.45
CA ALA A 115 1.54 -3.77 -16.63
C ALA A 115 1.20 -5.12 -17.28
N ASN A 116 2.21 -5.81 -17.82
CA ASN A 116 2.08 -7.22 -18.11
C ASN A 116 2.26 -7.99 -16.81
N TYR A 117 1.36 -8.91 -16.51
CA TYR A 117 1.43 -9.75 -15.33
C TYR A 117 1.62 -11.19 -15.70
N TYR A 118 2.47 -11.88 -14.92
CA TYR A 118 2.79 -13.29 -15.10
C TYR A 118 2.70 -14.00 -13.75
N VAL A 119 2.18 -15.22 -13.77
CA VAL A 119 2.26 -16.15 -12.64
C VAL A 119 3.45 -17.07 -12.88
N TYR A 120 4.38 -17.09 -11.93
CA TYR A 120 5.40 -18.14 -11.88
C TYR A 120 5.04 -19.15 -10.81
N ASP A 121 4.97 -20.44 -11.18
CA ASP A 121 4.75 -21.56 -10.28
C ASP A 121 6.09 -22.21 -9.94
N PHE A 122 6.47 -22.22 -8.65
CA PHE A 122 7.77 -22.74 -8.22
C PHE A 122 7.87 -24.26 -8.34
N SER A 123 6.78 -25.01 -8.23
CA SER A 123 6.76 -26.45 -8.36
C SER A 123 6.83 -26.91 -9.81
N ALA A 124 6.03 -26.30 -10.67
CA ALA A 124 5.99 -26.60 -12.10
C ALA A 124 7.14 -25.91 -12.88
N LYS A 125 7.77 -24.88 -12.29
CA LYS A 125 8.78 -24.04 -12.94
C LYS A 125 8.29 -23.41 -14.25
N THR A 126 7.03 -23.00 -14.27
CA THR A 126 6.37 -22.41 -15.44
C THR A 126 6.06 -20.94 -15.21
N LEU A 127 6.20 -20.15 -16.27
CA LEU A 127 5.80 -18.75 -16.32
C LEU A 127 4.58 -18.64 -17.24
N THR A 128 3.45 -18.15 -16.71
CA THR A 128 2.17 -18.07 -17.42
C THR A 128 1.67 -16.64 -17.43
N PRO A 129 1.35 -16.02 -18.58
CA PRO A 129 0.78 -14.69 -18.63
C PRO A 129 -0.65 -14.67 -18.08
N VAL A 130 -0.99 -13.65 -17.29
CA VAL A 130 -2.33 -13.43 -16.73
C VAL A 130 -3.30 -12.98 -17.82
N ALA A 131 -2.84 -12.15 -18.73
CA ALA A 131 -3.65 -11.64 -19.85
C ALA A 131 -2.78 -11.42 -21.10
N LYS A 132 -3.42 -11.33 -22.28
CA LYS A 132 -2.74 -11.08 -23.56
C LYS A 132 -2.29 -9.63 -23.76
N THR A 133 -2.78 -8.73 -22.95
CA THR A 133 -2.49 -7.27 -23.02
C THR A 133 -2.24 -6.76 -21.61
N PRO A 134 -1.56 -5.61 -21.44
CA PRO A 134 -1.37 -5.02 -20.12
C PRO A 134 -2.70 -4.83 -19.38
N VAL A 135 -2.70 -5.11 -18.08
CA VAL A 135 -3.85 -5.01 -17.18
C VAL A 135 -3.46 -4.25 -15.90
N ARG A 136 -4.42 -4.00 -15.02
CA ARG A 136 -4.20 -3.33 -13.74
C ARG A 136 -4.44 -4.31 -12.60
N LEU A 137 -3.69 -4.15 -11.50
CA LEU A 137 -4.02 -4.68 -10.18
C LEU A 137 -4.24 -6.21 -10.13
N ALA A 138 -3.39 -6.99 -10.82
CA ALA A 138 -3.51 -8.43 -10.73
C ALA A 138 -3.18 -8.92 -9.31
N GLU A 139 -4.05 -9.77 -8.75
CA GLU A 139 -3.94 -10.29 -7.38
C GLU A 139 -4.41 -11.74 -7.28
N PHE A 140 -3.66 -12.57 -6.57
CA PHE A 140 -4.08 -13.95 -6.29
C PHE A 140 -5.32 -14.01 -5.41
N SER A 141 -6.19 -14.99 -5.66
CA SER A 141 -7.15 -15.44 -4.65
C SER A 141 -6.40 -16.00 -3.42
N PRO A 142 -7.01 -16.03 -2.22
CA PRO A 142 -6.38 -16.58 -1.01
C PRO A 142 -5.90 -18.03 -1.16
N LYS A 143 -6.55 -18.81 -2.03
CA LYS A 143 -6.18 -20.21 -2.32
C LYS A 143 -5.13 -20.35 -3.42
N ALA A 144 -4.66 -19.25 -4.02
CA ALA A 144 -3.71 -19.24 -5.14
C ALA A 144 -4.16 -20.08 -6.36
N ASP A 145 -5.47 -20.30 -6.52
CA ASP A 145 -6.08 -21.01 -7.63
C ASP A 145 -6.61 -20.08 -8.74
N ARG A 146 -6.72 -18.78 -8.44
CA ARG A 146 -7.22 -17.74 -9.35
C ARG A 146 -6.41 -16.47 -9.25
N VAL A 147 -6.55 -15.61 -10.28
CA VAL A 147 -6.02 -14.23 -10.28
C VAL A 147 -7.15 -13.31 -10.72
N ALA A 148 -7.49 -12.32 -9.87
CA ALA A 148 -8.37 -11.22 -10.28
C ALA A 148 -7.54 -10.07 -10.83
N TYR A 149 -8.06 -9.35 -11.82
CA TYR A 149 -7.42 -8.18 -12.41
C TYR A 149 -8.43 -7.23 -13.05
N VAL A 150 -8.02 -6.02 -13.37
CA VAL A 150 -8.86 -5.02 -14.05
C VAL A 150 -8.34 -4.77 -15.46
N LYS A 151 -9.26 -4.79 -16.42
CA LYS A 151 -9.02 -4.45 -17.84
C LYS A 151 -10.18 -3.65 -18.38
N GLY A 152 -9.90 -2.49 -19.00
CA GLY A 152 -10.94 -1.65 -19.59
C GLY A 152 -12.02 -1.25 -18.58
N ASN A 153 -11.62 -0.89 -17.36
CA ASN A 153 -12.51 -0.54 -16.24
C ASN A 153 -13.48 -1.67 -15.79
N ASN A 154 -13.19 -2.92 -16.15
CA ASN A 154 -13.96 -4.09 -15.74
C ASN A 154 -13.09 -5.11 -14.99
N ILE A 155 -13.70 -5.85 -14.07
CA ILE A 155 -13.06 -6.89 -13.28
C ILE A 155 -13.14 -8.22 -14.02
N TYR A 156 -12.04 -8.96 -14.02
CA TYR A 156 -11.90 -10.30 -14.58
C TYR A 156 -11.27 -11.23 -13.54
N VAL A 157 -11.61 -12.50 -13.62
CA VAL A 157 -11.02 -13.58 -12.80
C VAL A 157 -10.49 -14.67 -13.73
N LEU A 158 -9.18 -14.90 -13.66
CA LEU A 158 -8.51 -16.01 -14.35
C LEU A 158 -8.43 -17.22 -13.42
N SER A 159 -8.92 -18.36 -13.86
CA SER A 159 -8.66 -19.67 -13.24
C SER A 159 -7.28 -20.17 -13.66
N LEU A 160 -6.44 -20.54 -12.71
CA LEU A 160 -5.10 -21.06 -12.99
C LEU A 160 -5.10 -22.56 -13.32
N ALA A 161 -6.21 -23.27 -13.06
CA ALA A 161 -6.32 -24.69 -13.32
C ALA A 161 -6.49 -25.01 -14.82
N ASP A 162 -7.32 -24.23 -15.51
CA ASP A 162 -7.71 -24.42 -16.90
C ASP A 162 -7.50 -23.21 -17.80
N MET A 163 -6.95 -22.13 -17.23
CA MET A 163 -6.68 -20.85 -17.91
C MET A 163 -7.92 -20.17 -18.49
N THR A 164 -9.11 -20.48 -17.96
CA THR A 164 -10.35 -19.80 -18.33
C THR A 164 -10.49 -18.47 -17.61
N THR A 165 -11.05 -17.47 -18.30
CA THR A 165 -11.27 -16.13 -17.75
C THR A 165 -12.75 -15.84 -17.66
N THR A 166 -13.25 -15.49 -16.48
CA THR A 166 -14.60 -15.00 -16.23
C THR A 166 -14.60 -13.49 -16.16
N GLN A 167 -15.45 -12.82 -16.91
CA GLN A 167 -15.70 -11.40 -16.80
C GLN A 167 -16.76 -11.16 -15.71
N VAL A 168 -16.39 -10.42 -14.65
CA VAL A 168 -17.26 -10.15 -13.49
C VAL A 168 -18.18 -8.96 -13.74
N THR A 169 -17.65 -7.91 -14.39
CA THR A 169 -18.40 -6.69 -14.75
C THR A 169 -18.23 -6.39 -16.22
N SER A 170 -19.22 -5.73 -16.89
CA SER A 170 -19.23 -5.61 -18.35
C SER A 170 -19.51 -4.21 -18.89
N ASP A 171 -20.00 -3.28 -18.06
CA ASP A 171 -20.38 -1.92 -18.47
C ASP A 171 -19.37 -0.84 -18.06
N GLY A 172 -18.18 -1.26 -17.63
CA GLY A 172 -17.05 -0.36 -17.37
C GLY A 172 -16.61 0.37 -18.63
N GLU A 173 -16.53 1.70 -18.55
CA GLU A 173 -16.18 2.59 -19.66
C GLU A 173 -15.39 3.78 -19.16
N PHE A 174 -14.37 4.18 -19.90
CA PHE A 174 -13.52 5.36 -19.57
C PHE A 174 -14.36 6.64 -19.47
N ASN A 175 -14.13 7.44 -18.45
CA ASN A 175 -14.85 8.67 -18.12
C ASN A 175 -16.36 8.47 -17.85
N LYS A 176 -16.81 7.24 -17.54
CA LYS A 176 -18.21 6.96 -17.18
C LYS A 176 -18.32 6.03 -15.99
N ILE A 177 -17.95 4.75 -16.14
CA ILE A 177 -18.11 3.73 -15.12
C ILE A 177 -16.79 3.02 -14.88
N ILE A 178 -16.39 2.94 -13.62
CA ILE A 178 -15.15 2.28 -13.20
C ILE A 178 -15.48 1.16 -12.22
N TYR A 179 -14.92 -0.03 -12.47
CA TYR A 179 -14.99 -1.18 -11.58
C TYR A 179 -13.59 -1.66 -11.20
N GLY A 180 -13.42 -2.04 -9.94
CA GLY A 180 -12.23 -2.73 -9.44
C GLY A 180 -10.97 -1.88 -9.33
N THR A 181 -11.04 -0.62 -9.71
CA THR A 181 -10.05 0.43 -9.49
C THR A 181 -10.76 1.68 -9.01
N THR A 182 -10.07 2.77 -8.81
CA THR A 182 -10.62 4.01 -8.28
C THR A 182 -10.63 5.11 -9.32
N ASP A 183 -11.44 6.14 -9.09
CA ASP A 183 -11.38 7.41 -9.82
C ASP A 183 -10.17 8.24 -9.38
N TRP A 184 -9.96 9.37 -10.01
CA TRP A 184 -8.84 10.27 -9.71
C TRP A 184 -8.86 10.79 -8.27
N VAL A 185 -10.04 11.14 -7.71
CA VAL A 185 -10.18 11.66 -6.35
C VAL A 185 -9.72 10.64 -5.31
N TYR A 186 -10.14 9.39 -5.44
CA TYR A 186 -9.77 8.34 -4.50
C TYR A 186 -8.28 7.97 -4.60
N GLU A 187 -7.71 8.02 -5.80
CA GLU A 187 -6.27 7.81 -5.98
C GLU A 187 -5.45 8.93 -5.31
N GLU A 188 -5.82 10.19 -5.49
CA GLU A 188 -5.05 11.33 -4.97
C GLU A 188 -5.33 11.59 -3.49
N GLU A 189 -6.59 11.62 -3.06
CA GLU A 189 -6.98 12.07 -1.74
C GLU A 189 -6.98 10.93 -0.69
N PHE A 190 -7.35 9.72 -1.08
CA PHE A 190 -7.36 8.56 -0.18
C PHE A 190 -6.20 7.60 -0.41
N ALA A 191 -5.31 7.88 -1.35
CA ALA A 191 -4.13 7.08 -1.69
C ALA A 191 -4.43 5.61 -2.04
N ILE A 192 -5.60 5.33 -2.65
CA ILE A 192 -6.00 3.98 -3.07
C ILE A 192 -6.17 3.89 -4.57
N THR A 193 -5.67 2.79 -5.16
CA THR A 193 -5.83 2.46 -6.58
C THR A 193 -6.62 1.16 -6.75
N LYS A 194 -6.54 0.25 -5.78
CA LYS A 194 -7.21 -1.03 -5.79
C LYS A 194 -8.65 -0.88 -5.31
N GLY A 195 -9.59 -1.29 -6.15
CA GLY A 195 -11.02 -1.19 -5.89
C GLY A 195 -11.73 -2.54 -5.85
N PHE A 196 -11.02 -3.67 -5.65
CA PHE A 196 -11.62 -4.99 -5.45
C PHE A 196 -10.87 -5.77 -4.37
N PHE A 197 -11.56 -6.63 -3.63
CA PHE A 197 -11.03 -7.32 -2.45
C PHE A 197 -11.63 -8.74 -2.36
N TRP A 198 -10.77 -9.76 -2.33
CA TRP A 198 -11.17 -11.14 -2.12
C TRP A 198 -11.67 -11.36 -0.69
N SER A 199 -12.75 -12.14 -0.51
CA SER A 199 -13.08 -12.73 0.79
C SER A 199 -11.97 -13.69 1.24
N ASN A 200 -11.81 -13.91 2.56
CA ASN A 200 -10.71 -14.75 3.06
C ASN A 200 -10.80 -16.19 2.57
N ASP A 201 -12.01 -16.70 2.32
CA ASP A 201 -12.24 -18.02 1.75
C ASP A 201 -12.09 -18.08 0.22
N GLY A 202 -11.93 -16.92 -0.45
CA GLY A 202 -11.80 -16.78 -1.90
C GLY A 202 -13.07 -17.08 -2.68
N SER A 203 -14.25 -17.11 -2.02
CA SER A 203 -15.54 -17.38 -2.68
C SER A 203 -16.21 -16.14 -3.25
N LYS A 204 -15.83 -14.94 -2.76
CA LYS A 204 -16.45 -13.66 -3.13
C LYS A 204 -15.42 -12.58 -3.40
N ILE A 205 -15.87 -11.56 -4.14
CA ILE A 205 -15.12 -10.33 -4.38
C ILE A 205 -16.01 -9.15 -4.00
N ALA A 206 -15.61 -8.35 -3.02
CA ALA A 206 -16.19 -7.04 -2.77
C ALA A 206 -15.48 -6.00 -3.62
N PHE A 207 -16.20 -5.06 -4.22
CA PHE A 207 -15.58 -4.06 -5.10
C PHE A 207 -16.37 -2.76 -5.16
N TYR A 208 -15.67 -1.71 -5.57
CA TYR A 208 -16.26 -0.41 -5.88
C TYR A 208 -16.81 -0.37 -7.31
N ARG A 209 -17.91 0.36 -7.44
CA ARG A 209 -18.40 0.91 -8.69
C ARG A 209 -18.42 2.42 -8.56
N PHE A 210 -17.65 3.13 -9.40
CA PHE A 210 -17.70 4.58 -9.52
C PHE A 210 -18.49 4.97 -10.77
N ASP A 211 -19.51 5.82 -10.60
CA ASP A 211 -20.20 6.48 -11.69
C ASP A 211 -19.72 7.94 -11.76
N GLU A 212 -18.79 8.19 -12.67
CA GLU A 212 -18.20 9.51 -12.90
C GLU A 212 -18.87 10.27 -14.08
N SER A 213 -20.02 9.76 -14.60
CA SER A 213 -20.70 10.33 -15.77
C SER A 213 -21.05 11.82 -15.59
N LYS A 214 -21.36 12.22 -14.36
CA LYS A 214 -21.72 13.62 -14.02
C LYS A 214 -20.53 14.46 -13.58
N VAL A 215 -19.35 13.88 -13.39
CA VAL A 215 -18.14 14.61 -13.04
C VAL A 215 -17.67 15.40 -14.25
N LYS A 216 -17.28 16.66 -14.05
CA LYS A 216 -16.77 17.51 -15.12
C LYS A 216 -15.40 17.05 -15.58
N GLU A 217 -15.13 17.28 -16.86
CA GLU A 217 -13.86 16.96 -17.48
C GLU A 217 -12.86 18.10 -17.33
N TYR A 218 -11.58 17.72 -17.23
CA TYR A 218 -10.45 18.62 -17.27
C TYR A 218 -9.44 18.12 -18.28
N THR A 219 -8.82 19.03 -19.04
CA THR A 219 -7.85 18.70 -20.08
C THR A 219 -6.49 19.24 -19.72
N ILE A 220 -5.49 18.35 -19.72
CA ILE A 220 -4.08 18.69 -19.50
C ILE A 220 -3.33 18.57 -20.83
N PRO A 221 -2.55 19.61 -21.26
CA PRO A 221 -1.64 19.48 -22.37
C PRO A 221 -0.32 18.86 -21.93
N TYR A 222 0.15 17.83 -22.64
CA TYR A 222 1.49 17.25 -22.50
C TYR A 222 2.41 17.84 -23.56
N TYR A 223 3.46 18.53 -23.13
CA TYR A 223 4.41 19.25 -23.98
C TYR A 223 5.66 18.45 -24.36
N GLY A 224 5.56 17.12 -24.43
CA GLY A 224 6.69 16.25 -24.76
C GLY A 224 7.11 16.26 -26.24
N ASP A 225 6.22 16.68 -27.15
CA ASP A 225 6.40 16.70 -28.61
C ASP A 225 6.29 18.11 -29.17
N LEU A 226 6.55 18.27 -30.45
CA LEU A 226 6.44 19.55 -31.18
C LEU A 226 5.02 20.16 -31.06
N TYR A 227 4.00 19.31 -31.09
CA TYR A 227 2.62 19.69 -30.83
C TYR A 227 2.15 19.00 -29.54
N PRO A 228 1.56 19.73 -28.57
CA PRO A 228 1.13 19.15 -27.31
C PRO A 228 0.00 18.13 -27.52
N ARG A 229 0.14 16.96 -26.87
CA ARG A 229 -0.94 15.98 -26.78
C ARG A 229 -1.86 16.38 -25.63
N GLN A 230 -3.17 16.37 -25.89
CA GLN A 230 -4.17 16.62 -24.85
C GLN A 230 -4.60 15.31 -24.18
N TYR A 231 -4.72 15.35 -22.85
CA TYR A 231 -5.30 14.28 -22.04
C TYR A 231 -6.49 14.82 -21.26
N THR A 232 -7.69 14.29 -21.56
CA THR A 232 -8.95 14.71 -20.94
C THR A 232 -9.45 13.60 -20.02
N TYR A 233 -9.74 13.94 -18.78
CA TYR A 233 -10.20 13.00 -17.75
C TYR A 233 -11.17 13.68 -16.79
N LYS A 234 -11.87 12.90 -15.96
CA LYS A 234 -12.80 13.40 -14.94
C LYS A 234 -12.03 13.97 -13.75
N TYR A 235 -12.28 15.25 -13.46
CA TYR A 235 -11.61 15.99 -12.40
C TYR A 235 -12.59 16.99 -11.76
N PRO A 236 -13.17 16.67 -10.60
CA PRO A 236 -14.05 17.59 -9.91
C PRO A 236 -13.24 18.69 -9.24
N LYS A 237 -13.51 19.95 -9.57
CA LYS A 237 -12.97 21.08 -8.83
C LYS A 237 -13.72 21.25 -7.50
N ALA A 238 -13.13 22.03 -6.58
CA ALA A 238 -13.76 22.32 -5.28
C ALA A 238 -15.20 22.79 -5.44
N GLY A 239 -16.12 22.19 -4.68
CA GLY A 239 -17.56 22.48 -4.74
C GLY A 239 -18.35 21.78 -5.85
N GLU A 240 -17.69 21.10 -6.79
CA GLU A 240 -18.34 20.35 -7.87
C GLU A 240 -18.75 18.94 -7.42
N ALA A 241 -19.58 18.28 -8.22
CA ALA A 241 -20.02 16.91 -7.95
C ALA A 241 -18.85 15.92 -8.10
N ASN A 242 -18.73 15.01 -7.13
CA ASN A 242 -17.85 13.84 -7.22
C ASN A 242 -18.54 12.67 -7.95
N SER A 243 -17.79 11.60 -8.22
CA SER A 243 -18.37 10.33 -8.64
C SER A 243 -19.36 9.81 -7.58
N VAL A 244 -20.41 9.16 -8.05
CA VAL A 244 -21.26 8.35 -7.15
C VAL A 244 -20.55 7.02 -6.94
N VAL A 245 -20.32 6.65 -5.67
CA VAL A 245 -19.67 5.39 -5.31
C VAL A 245 -20.70 4.41 -4.75
N ASP A 246 -20.71 3.20 -5.30
CA ASP A 246 -21.44 2.05 -4.79
C ASP A 246 -20.45 0.96 -4.36
N VAL A 247 -20.83 0.13 -3.39
CA VAL A 247 -20.12 -1.08 -2.98
C VAL A 247 -20.93 -2.29 -3.41
N MET A 248 -20.28 -3.23 -4.05
CA MET A 248 -20.91 -4.43 -4.62
C MET A 248 -20.14 -5.69 -4.17
N VAL A 249 -20.84 -6.81 -4.14
CA VAL A 249 -20.27 -8.13 -3.84
C VAL A 249 -20.63 -9.09 -4.94
N TYR A 250 -19.64 -9.69 -5.57
CA TYR A 250 -19.80 -10.78 -6.54
C TYR A 250 -19.56 -12.12 -5.86
N ASP A 251 -20.48 -13.04 -6.01
CA ASP A 251 -20.35 -14.43 -5.58
C ASP A 251 -19.92 -15.29 -6.76
N LEU A 252 -18.78 -15.98 -6.63
CA LEU A 252 -18.18 -16.74 -7.73
C LEU A 252 -18.97 -18.01 -8.05
N ALA A 253 -19.64 -18.61 -7.07
CA ALA A 253 -20.36 -19.87 -7.26
C ALA A 253 -21.68 -19.67 -8.00
N SER A 254 -22.43 -18.63 -7.65
CA SER A 254 -23.70 -18.28 -8.29
C SER A 254 -23.56 -17.37 -9.50
N ALA A 255 -22.39 -16.76 -9.69
CA ALA A 255 -22.12 -15.71 -10.68
C ALA A 255 -23.09 -14.52 -10.56
N THR A 256 -23.49 -14.17 -9.34
CA THR A 256 -24.40 -13.05 -9.06
C THR A 256 -23.68 -11.91 -8.35
N THR A 257 -24.14 -10.67 -8.64
CA THR A 257 -23.65 -9.46 -8.00
C THR A 257 -24.75 -8.84 -7.16
N HIS A 258 -24.43 -8.45 -5.92
CA HIS A 258 -25.32 -7.73 -5.01
C HIS A 258 -24.75 -6.34 -4.74
N THR A 259 -25.60 -5.32 -4.86
CA THR A 259 -25.26 -3.93 -4.47
C THR A 259 -25.67 -3.72 -3.02
N ILE A 260 -24.74 -3.19 -2.22
CA ILE A 260 -24.99 -2.84 -0.82
C ILE A 260 -25.63 -1.45 -0.78
N ASP A 261 -26.80 -1.33 -0.13
CA ASP A 261 -27.48 -0.04 0.02
C ASP A 261 -26.80 0.81 1.10
N LEU A 262 -26.02 1.80 0.67
CA LEU A 262 -25.33 2.77 1.54
C LEU A 262 -26.23 3.91 2.03
N GLY A 263 -27.53 3.87 1.72
CA GLY A 263 -28.52 4.88 2.06
C GLY A 263 -28.79 5.88 0.93
N PRO A 264 -29.76 6.78 1.14
CA PRO A 264 -30.25 7.69 0.10
C PRO A 264 -29.29 8.82 -0.27
N ASN A 265 -28.41 9.22 0.66
CA ASN A 265 -27.41 10.25 0.37
C ASN A 265 -26.26 9.62 -0.42
N LYS A 266 -26.08 10.08 -1.68
CA LYS A 266 -25.01 9.62 -2.57
C LYS A 266 -23.80 10.56 -2.59
N ASP A 267 -23.84 11.71 -1.92
CA ASP A 267 -22.70 12.62 -1.76
C ASP A 267 -21.88 12.21 -0.53
N ILE A 268 -21.23 11.08 -0.66
CA ILE A 268 -20.42 10.40 0.37
C ILE A 268 -19.10 9.94 -0.22
N TYR A 269 -18.15 9.62 0.67
CA TYR A 269 -16.96 8.84 0.34
C TYR A 269 -17.02 7.46 1.01
N VAL A 270 -16.38 6.48 0.35
CA VAL A 270 -16.09 5.15 0.91
C VAL A 270 -14.58 4.96 0.85
N PRO A 271 -13.81 5.60 1.76
CA PRO A 271 -12.35 5.66 1.67
C PRO A 271 -11.67 4.33 1.83
N ARG A 272 -12.30 3.34 2.46
CA ARG A 272 -11.76 1.98 2.61
C ARG A 272 -12.87 0.93 2.53
N LEU A 273 -12.49 -0.25 2.03
CA LEU A 273 -13.31 -1.44 1.91
C LEU A 273 -12.46 -2.64 2.28
N GLN A 274 -12.91 -3.44 3.24
CA GLN A 274 -12.17 -4.59 3.77
C GLN A 274 -13.10 -5.79 3.96
N TRP A 275 -12.53 -6.95 4.28
CA TRP A 275 -13.25 -8.09 4.81
C TRP A 275 -12.88 -8.29 6.28
N THR A 276 -13.87 -8.55 7.15
CA THR A 276 -13.60 -8.98 8.52
C THR A 276 -13.03 -10.40 8.52
N GLN A 277 -12.46 -10.82 9.64
CA GLN A 277 -11.98 -12.19 9.82
C GLN A 277 -13.10 -13.28 9.73
N ASN A 278 -14.37 -12.87 9.67
CA ASN A 278 -15.54 -13.74 9.54
C ASN A 278 -16.18 -13.67 8.14
N ASP A 279 -15.46 -13.14 7.13
CA ASP A 279 -15.96 -12.96 5.76
C ASP A 279 -17.22 -12.09 5.66
N GLU A 280 -17.27 -11.03 6.49
CA GLU A 280 -18.26 -9.96 6.37
C GLU A 280 -17.61 -8.74 5.70
N VAL A 281 -18.34 -8.05 4.84
CA VAL A 281 -17.82 -6.83 4.20
C VAL A 281 -17.77 -5.71 5.22
N PHE A 282 -16.65 -5.01 5.28
CA PHE A 282 -16.42 -3.90 6.20
C PHE A 282 -16.23 -2.61 5.43
N ILE A 283 -17.15 -1.66 5.62
CA ILE A 283 -17.27 -0.45 4.82
C ILE A 283 -16.98 0.75 5.69
N HIS A 284 -16.03 1.57 5.25
CA HIS A 284 -15.75 2.87 5.81
C HIS A 284 -16.54 3.93 5.05
N LYS A 285 -17.42 4.65 5.71
CA LYS A 285 -18.24 5.69 5.10
C LYS A 285 -17.95 7.03 5.73
N LEU A 286 -17.73 8.04 4.88
CA LEU A 286 -17.43 9.39 5.28
C LEU A 286 -18.38 10.35 4.56
N ASN A 287 -18.90 11.37 5.26
CA ASN A 287 -19.71 12.38 4.60
C ASN A 287 -18.84 13.33 3.75
N ARG A 288 -19.46 14.11 2.88
CA ARG A 288 -18.76 15.08 2.00
C ARG A 288 -17.89 16.08 2.76
N HIS A 289 -18.31 16.53 3.93
CA HIS A 289 -17.54 17.45 4.78
C HIS A 289 -16.40 16.78 5.55
N GLN A 290 -16.28 15.44 5.45
CA GLN A 290 -15.23 14.63 6.11
C GLN A 290 -15.16 14.84 7.63
N ASN A 291 -16.29 15.12 8.26
CA ASN A 291 -16.42 15.31 9.70
C ASN A 291 -17.40 14.35 10.39
N HIS A 292 -17.94 13.39 9.66
CA HIS A 292 -18.74 12.28 10.18
C HIS A 292 -18.30 10.98 9.53
N TYR A 293 -17.67 10.12 10.32
CA TYR A 293 -17.11 8.85 9.92
C TYR A 293 -17.85 7.69 10.55
N GLU A 294 -18.32 6.78 9.73
CA GLU A 294 -19.11 5.62 10.12
C GLU A 294 -18.47 4.33 9.58
N LEU A 295 -18.41 3.29 10.41
CA LEU A 295 -18.00 1.96 9.98
C LEU A 295 -19.17 1.01 10.03
N PHE A 296 -19.34 0.25 8.95
CA PHE A 296 -20.42 -0.71 8.81
C PHE A 296 -19.85 -2.11 8.55
N MET A 297 -20.45 -3.10 9.17
CA MET A 297 -20.27 -4.51 8.90
C MET A 297 -21.49 -5.02 8.14
N VAL A 298 -21.28 -5.79 7.08
CA VAL A 298 -22.33 -6.30 6.18
C VAL A 298 -22.16 -7.81 6.03
N ASN A 299 -23.15 -8.55 6.51
CA ASN A 299 -23.21 -9.99 6.29
C ASN A 299 -23.71 -10.31 4.88
N CYS A 300 -22.99 -11.17 4.14
CA CYS A 300 -23.33 -11.54 2.77
C CYS A 300 -24.57 -12.45 2.63
N ASN A 301 -25.27 -12.79 3.71
CA ASN A 301 -26.55 -13.54 3.61
C ASN A 301 -27.75 -12.61 3.42
N ASP A 302 -27.73 -11.41 4.01
CA ASP A 302 -28.85 -10.46 3.95
C ASP A 302 -28.47 -9.07 3.44
N TYR A 303 -27.18 -8.79 3.29
CA TYR A 303 -26.59 -7.54 2.78
C TYR A 303 -27.02 -6.29 3.56
N LYS A 304 -27.43 -6.43 4.84
CA LYS A 304 -27.83 -5.31 5.67
C LYS A 304 -26.65 -4.63 6.32
N LEU A 305 -26.67 -3.29 6.34
CA LEU A 305 -25.71 -2.48 7.05
C LEU A 305 -25.91 -2.61 8.55
N ASN A 306 -24.87 -3.04 9.27
CA ASN A 306 -24.80 -3.00 10.72
C ASN A 306 -23.70 -1.99 11.13
N LYS A 307 -24.10 -0.83 11.65
CA LYS A 307 -23.14 0.18 12.08
C LYS A 307 -22.41 -0.29 13.35
N VAL A 308 -21.08 -0.30 13.30
CA VAL A 308 -20.20 -0.76 14.40
C VAL A 308 -19.40 0.38 15.04
N TYR A 309 -19.29 1.52 14.35
CA TYR A 309 -18.55 2.68 14.84
C TYR A 309 -19.14 3.97 14.30
N ASP A 310 -19.07 5.04 15.09
CA ASP A 310 -19.52 6.38 14.73
C ASP A 310 -18.57 7.41 15.36
N GLU A 311 -18.04 8.31 14.56
CA GLU A 311 -17.18 9.40 15.00
C GLU A 311 -17.56 10.69 14.31
N ARG A 312 -17.63 11.77 15.08
CA ARG A 312 -17.89 13.12 14.59
C ARG A 312 -16.84 14.07 15.11
N ASN A 313 -16.48 15.04 14.30
CA ASN A 313 -15.59 16.10 14.67
C ASN A 313 -16.19 17.44 14.18
N GLU A 314 -15.96 18.53 14.87
CA GLU A 314 -16.43 19.85 14.44
C GLU A 314 -15.67 20.36 13.20
N CYS A 315 -14.43 19.90 13.01
CA CYS A 315 -13.57 20.32 11.90
C CYS A 315 -13.46 19.21 10.84
N TYR A 316 -12.64 18.20 11.09
CA TYR A 316 -12.21 17.22 10.09
C TYR A 316 -11.80 15.90 10.77
N ILE A 317 -12.02 14.77 10.12
CA ILE A 317 -11.56 13.45 10.55
C ILE A 317 -10.55 12.96 9.54
N GLU A 318 -9.32 12.74 9.98
CA GLU A 318 -8.26 12.14 9.18
C GLU A 318 -8.55 10.65 8.97
N GLN A 319 -8.72 10.24 7.72
CA GLN A 319 -8.97 8.84 7.34
C GLN A 319 -7.94 8.39 6.32
N ALA A 320 -6.82 7.91 6.80
CA ALA A 320 -5.68 7.54 5.95
C ALA A 320 -5.51 6.03 5.73
N GLU A 321 -6.02 5.15 6.63
CA GLU A 321 -5.64 3.74 6.66
C GLU A 321 -6.81 2.78 6.91
N ASP A 322 -6.54 1.51 6.59
CA ASP A 322 -7.38 0.39 6.97
C ASP A 322 -7.41 0.19 8.50
N VAL A 323 -8.50 -0.35 9.02
CA VAL A 323 -8.50 -0.86 10.40
C VAL A 323 -7.77 -2.19 10.46
N ILE A 324 -7.22 -2.53 11.63
CA ILE A 324 -6.50 -3.78 11.83
C ILE A 324 -7.37 -4.75 12.62
N PHE A 325 -7.90 -5.77 11.96
CA PHE A 325 -8.68 -6.81 12.61
C PHE A 325 -7.78 -7.71 13.45
N LEU A 326 -8.21 -8.04 14.68
CA LEU A 326 -7.50 -8.94 15.57
C LEU A 326 -7.90 -10.41 15.32
N ASN A 327 -7.00 -11.34 15.68
CA ASN A 327 -7.20 -12.78 15.49
C ASN A 327 -8.36 -13.36 16.34
N ASP A 328 -8.84 -12.61 17.33
CA ASP A 328 -10.01 -12.98 18.13
C ASP A 328 -11.33 -12.91 17.36
N LYS A 329 -11.32 -12.38 16.11
CA LYS A 329 -12.46 -12.23 15.21
C LYS A 329 -13.59 -11.33 15.76
N LYS A 330 -13.32 -10.56 16.78
CA LYS A 330 -14.31 -9.72 17.47
C LYS A 330 -13.90 -8.27 17.57
N ASN A 331 -12.61 -8.00 17.50
CA ASN A 331 -12.08 -6.68 17.73
C ASN A 331 -11.23 -6.21 16.55
N PHE A 332 -11.17 -4.89 16.38
CA PHE A 332 -10.23 -4.22 15.49
C PHE A 332 -9.57 -3.04 16.20
N ILE A 333 -8.42 -2.64 15.69
CA ILE A 333 -7.71 -1.42 16.10
C ILE A 333 -7.92 -0.33 15.08
N ILE A 334 -8.22 0.87 15.55
CA ILE A 334 -8.40 2.08 14.75
C ILE A 334 -7.58 3.22 15.36
N ARG A 335 -7.10 4.13 14.51
CA ARG A 335 -6.56 5.42 14.94
C ARG A 335 -7.68 6.46 14.99
N SER A 336 -7.67 7.33 15.98
CA SER A 336 -8.66 8.40 16.12
C SER A 336 -8.09 9.56 16.93
N GLU A 337 -8.46 10.77 16.55
CA GLU A 337 -8.09 12.02 17.23
C GLU A 337 -9.13 12.47 18.29
N ARG A 338 -10.05 11.59 18.69
CA ARG A 338 -11.17 11.90 19.60
C ARG A 338 -10.77 12.50 20.95
N ASN A 339 -9.52 12.35 21.36
CA ASN A 339 -8.97 12.93 22.60
C ASN A 339 -8.04 14.13 22.34
N GLY A 340 -7.99 14.66 21.09
CA GLY A 340 -7.17 15.79 20.69
C GLY A 340 -5.82 15.41 20.05
N TYR A 341 -5.44 14.14 20.06
CA TYR A 341 -4.26 13.59 19.42
C TYR A 341 -4.59 12.27 18.73
N MET A 342 -3.87 11.93 17.66
CA MET A 342 -4.03 10.64 16.98
C MET A 342 -3.57 9.50 17.88
N ASN A 343 -4.51 8.78 18.48
CA ASN A 343 -4.27 7.65 19.38
C ASN A 343 -4.89 6.35 18.87
N LEU A 344 -4.52 5.21 19.48
CA LEU A 344 -5.01 3.88 19.13
C LEU A 344 -6.18 3.47 20.03
N TYR A 345 -7.20 2.94 19.41
CA TYR A 345 -8.39 2.42 20.09
C TYR A 345 -8.71 1.01 19.60
N LYS A 346 -9.09 0.15 20.54
CA LYS A 346 -9.67 -1.16 20.24
C LYS A 346 -11.18 -1.03 20.23
N VAL A 347 -11.83 -1.49 19.17
CA VAL A 347 -13.29 -1.45 19.01
C VAL A 347 -13.81 -2.87 18.85
N ASN A 348 -14.89 -3.19 19.57
CA ASN A 348 -15.55 -4.47 19.43
C ASN A 348 -16.64 -4.42 18.35
N LEU A 349 -16.60 -5.34 17.39
CA LEU A 349 -17.52 -5.40 16.24
C LEU A 349 -18.99 -5.59 16.65
N TYR A 350 -19.24 -6.26 17.76
CA TYR A 350 -20.60 -6.67 18.17
C TYR A 350 -21.15 -5.82 19.30
N THR A 351 -20.34 -5.58 20.36
CA THR A 351 -20.76 -4.75 21.50
C THR A 351 -20.57 -3.26 21.25
N LYS A 352 -19.77 -2.89 20.24
CA LYS A 352 -19.40 -1.50 19.89
C LYS A 352 -18.63 -0.79 20.99
N GLU A 353 -18.11 -1.52 21.96
CA GLU A 353 -17.26 -0.98 23.02
C GLU A 353 -15.97 -0.44 22.42
N ILE A 354 -15.55 0.77 22.85
CA ILE A 354 -14.33 1.44 22.43
C ILE A 354 -13.40 1.56 23.62
N VAL A 355 -12.23 0.96 23.54
CA VAL A 355 -11.22 0.94 24.61
C VAL A 355 -9.95 1.64 24.12
N PRO A 356 -9.48 2.72 24.77
CA PRO A 356 -8.23 3.37 24.41
C PRO A 356 -7.04 2.46 24.73
N LEU A 357 -6.16 2.25 23.76
CA LEU A 357 -4.91 1.49 23.89
C LEU A 357 -3.72 2.38 24.21
N THR A 358 -3.78 3.64 23.75
CA THR A 358 -2.82 4.69 24.05
C THR A 358 -3.54 5.94 24.54
N ASP A 359 -2.82 6.83 25.23
CA ASP A 359 -3.34 8.10 25.77
C ASP A 359 -2.25 9.20 25.72
N GLY A 360 -1.31 9.09 24.76
CA GLY A 360 -0.23 10.04 24.56
C GLY A 360 -0.74 11.41 24.07
N GLN A 361 -0.04 12.48 24.50
CA GLN A 361 -0.23 13.85 23.98
C GLN A 361 0.67 14.09 22.76
N TYR A 362 0.63 13.16 21.81
CA TYR A 362 1.38 13.19 20.54
C TYR A 362 0.65 12.32 19.52
N ASP A 363 0.89 12.58 18.25
CA ASP A 363 0.24 11.88 17.17
C ASP A 363 0.97 10.59 16.81
N ILE A 364 0.22 9.49 16.78
CA ILE A 364 0.66 8.21 16.24
C ILE A 364 0.51 8.26 14.72
N ASP A 365 1.64 8.04 14.04
CA ASP A 365 1.71 8.10 12.59
C ASP A 365 1.27 6.79 11.93
N MET A 366 1.86 5.66 12.33
CA MET A 366 1.58 4.36 11.74
C MET A 366 1.73 3.21 12.75
N VAL A 367 0.85 2.21 12.67
CA VAL A 367 1.03 0.92 13.37
C VAL A 367 1.93 0.03 12.51
N CYS A 368 3.09 -0.35 13.06
CA CYS A 368 4.07 -1.18 12.37
C CYS A 368 3.84 -2.68 12.56
N HIS A 369 3.41 -3.08 13.77
CA HIS A 369 3.18 -4.49 14.11
C HIS A 369 2.32 -4.63 15.36
N ILE A 370 1.53 -5.71 15.43
CA ILE A 370 0.76 -6.09 16.60
C ILE A 370 1.16 -7.49 17.04
N ASP A 371 1.75 -7.60 18.21
CA ASP A 371 2.04 -8.86 18.88
C ASP A 371 0.89 -9.17 19.86
N GLU A 372 -0.18 -9.79 19.35
CA GLU A 372 -1.36 -10.12 20.15
C GLU A 372 -1.03 -11.08 21.30
N LYS A 373 -0.07 -11.98 21.11
CA LYS A 373 0.33 -12.96 22.12
C LYS A 373 0.91 -12.31 23.38
N ASN A 374 1.70 -11.22 23.19
CA ASN A 374 2.35 -10.50 24.28
C ASN A 374 1.64 -9.17 24.59
N ASN A 375 0.50 -8.87 23.96
CA ASN A 375 -0.24 -7.61 24.10
C ASN A 375 0.65 -6.39 23.86
N LYS A 376 1.40 -6.38 22.76
CA LYS A 376 2.27 -5.28 22.38
C LYS A 376 1.87 -4.71 21.03
N ILE A 377 1.92 -3.39 20.90
CA ILE A 377 1.71 -2.69 19.63
C ILE A 377 2.93 -1.84 19.36
N TYR A 378 3.52 -2.02 18.18
CA TYR A 378 4.68 -1.27 17.68
C TYR A 378 4.18 -0.22 16.69
N TYR A 379 4.60 1.02 16.87
CA TYR A 379 4.10 2.13 16.07
C TYR A 379 5.14 3.23 15.94
N THR A 380 5.01 4.06 14.90
CA THR A 380 5.74 5.32 14.79
C THR A 380 4.88 6.47 15.29
N ALA A 381 5.52 7.46 15.91
CA ALA A 381 4.83 8.62 16.48
C ALA A 381 5.72 9.85 16.55
N ALA A 382 5.10 11.03 16.60
CA ALA A 382 5.76 12.32 16.82
C ALA A 382 5.87 12.61 18.34
N GLN A 383 6.60 11.76 19.08
CA GLN A 383 6.61 11.82 20.55
C GLN A 383 7.42 13.00 21.11
N SER A 384 8.65 13.19 20.62
CA SER A 384 9.52 14.27 21.13
C SER A 384 9.28 15.59 20.38
N GLU A 385 9.19 15.54 19.06
CA GLU A 385 9.07 16.70 18.18
C GLU A 385 8.13 16.40 17.01
N ALA A 386 7.31 17.35 16.61
CA ALA A 386 6.29 17.17 15.57
C ALA A 386 6.86 16.75 14.20
N TYR A 387 8.10 17.09 13.90
CA TYR A 387 8.77 16.76 12.64
C TYR A 387 9.57 15.44 12.66
N ASN A 388 9.66 14.78 13.81
CA ASN A 388 10.30 13.46 13.93
C ASN A 388 9.27 12.33 13.91
N ARG A 389 9.73 11.13 13.61
CA ARG A 389 8.95 9.88 13.73
C ARG A 389 9.79 8.88 14.49
N GLU A 390 9.44 8.64 15.72
CA GLU A 390 10.14 7.71 16.61
C GLU A 390 9.42 6.37 16.62
N LEU A 391 10.19 5.29 16.72
CA LEU A 391 9.66 3.94 16.85
C LEU A 391 9.43 3.64 18.33
N LEU A 392 8.20 3.29 18.66
CA LEU A 392 7.70 3.05 20.00
C LEU A 392 7.02 1.69 20.10
N VAL A 393 6.94 1.16 21.31
CA VAL A 393 6.09 0.01 21.64
C VAL A 393 5.27 0.33 22.89
N VAL A 394 3.97 -0.01 22.86
CA VAL A 394 3.10 0.04 24.02
C VAL A 394 2.69 -1.39 24.42
N ASP A 395 2.67 -1.68 25.72
CA ASP A 395 2.20 -2.96 26.26
C ASP A 395 0.73 -2.90 26.72
N GLY A 396 0.16 -4.05 27.10
CA GLY A 396 -1.21 -4.16 27.58
C GLY A 396 -1.52 -3.40 28.88
N LYS A 397 -0.49 -2.84 29.55
CA LYS A 397 -0.62 -1.95 30.72
C LYS A 397 -0.46 -0.48 30.33
N LYS A 398 -0.44 -0.17 29.04
CA LYS A 398 -0.20 1.16 28.45
C LYS A 398 1.18 1.75 28.77
N LYS A 399 2.13 0.92 29.12
CA LYS A 399 3.51 1.38 29.31
C LYS A 399 4.17 1.50 27.94
N VAL A 400 4.64 2.71 27.64
CA VAL A 400 5.34 3.03 26.38
C VAL A 400 6.84 2.92 26.59
N LYS A 401 7.52 2.26 25.64
CA LYS A 401 9.00 2.20 25.54
C LYS A 401 9.41 2.71 24.17
N LYS A 402 10.38 3.60 24.11
CA LYS A 402 11.02 4.06 22.90
C LYS A 402 12.06 3.02 22.44
N LEU A 403 12.00 2.61 21.18
CA LEU A 403 12.94 1.68 20.55
C LEU A 403 13.96 2.41 19.68
N SER A 404 13.60 3.58 19.14
CA SER A 404 14.51 4.43 18.36
C SER A 404 15.61 5.00 19.23
N GLY A 405 16.88 4.87 18.79
CA GLY A 405 18.06 5.32 19.57
C GLY A 405 18.52 6.74 19.28
N ARG A 406 18.13 7.31 18.14
CA ARG A 406 18.53 8.66 17.67
C ARG A 406 17.29 9.53 17.49
N VAL A 407 17.53 10.85 17.43
CA VAL A 407 16.50 11.81 16.98
C VAL A 407 16.45 11.79 15.46
N GLY A 408 15.26 11.76 14.88
CA GLY A 408 15.07 11.74 13.42
C GLY A 408 13.81 10.96 13.03
N THR A 409 13.75 10.53 11.78
CA THR A 409 12.58 9.83 11.22
C THR A 409 12.87 8.35 11.03
N TYR A 410 12.04 7.53 11.65
CA TYR A 410 12.08 6.07 11.56
C TYR A 410 10.87 5.52 10.83
N SER A 411 11.07 4.42 10.12
CA SER A 411 10.04 3.44 9.79
C SER A 411 10.49 2.05 10.23
N ALA A 412 9.57 1.11 10.35
CA ALA A 412 9.88 -0.27 10.70
C ALA A 412 8.99 -1.25 9.94
N ASP A 413 9.63 -2.20 9.25
CA ASP A 413 8.97 -3.30 8.54
C ASP A 413 9.27 -4.61 9.28
N PHE A 414 8.25 -5.15 9.93
CA PHE A 414 8.36 -6.34 10.78
C PHE A 414 8.32 -7.62 9.97
N SER A 415 9.10 -8.59 10.40
CA SER A 415 8.97 -9.97 9.92
C SER A 415 7.59 -10.54 10.25
N ALA A 416 7.12 -11.50 9.44
CA ALA A 416 5.77 -12.07 9.59
C ALA A 416 5.47 -12.65 10.98
N ASN A 417 6.49 -13.09 11.71
CA ASN A 417 6.36 -13.59 13.09
C ASN A 417 6.68 -12.53 14.17
N GLY A 418 6.97 -11.29 13.77
CA GLY A 418 7.31 -10.18 14.67
C GLY A 418 8.66 -10.30 15.40
N LYS A 419 9.48 -11.31 15.08
CA LYS A 419 10.76 -11.57 15.77
C LYS A 419 11.85 -10.58 15.35
N TYR A 420 11.83 -10.14 14.11
CA TYR A 420 12.77 -9.18 13.53
C TYR A 420 12.02 -8.01 12.90
N TYR A 421 12.74 -6.92 12.69
CA TYR A 421 12.27 -5.83 11.84
C TYR A 421 13.43 -5.15 11.12
N ILE A 422 13.14 -4.63 9.94
CA ILE A 422 14.05 -3.74 9.21
C ILE A 422 13.58 -2.32 9.52
N SER A 423 14.42 -1.54 10.19
CA SER A 423 14.17 -0.11 10.37
C SER A 423 14.87 0.69 9.28
N SER A 424 14.23 1.74 8.81
CA SER A 424 14.89 2.85 8.12
C SER A 424 15.03 4.03 9.09
N TYR A 425 16.12 4.74 8.98
CA TYR A 425 16.39 5.95 9.74
C TYR A 425 16.97 7.03 8.83
N SER A 426 16.53 8.26 9.01
CA SER A 426 17.16 9.44 8.39
C SER A 426 16.95 10.68 9.26
N ASP A 427 17.82 11.67 9.11
CA ASP A 427 17.68 13.02 9.63
C ASP A 427 18.16 14.04 8.58
N THR A 428 18.26 15.32 8.95
CA THR A 428 18.69 16.40 8.03
C THR A 428 20.10 16.19 7.46
N ASP A 429 20.97 15.52 8.21
CA ASP A 429 22.39 15.35 7.87
C ASP A 429 22.74 13.90 7.52
N THR A 430 21.81 12.97 7.73
CA THR A 430 22.03 11.53 7.55
C THR A 430 21.10 10.97 6.45
N PRO A 431 21.66 10.52 5.31
CA PRO A 431 20.92 9.77 4.31
C PRO A 431 20.33 8.49 4.93
N THR A 432 19.27 7.95 4.31
CA THR A 432 18.55 6.78 4.85
C THR A 432 19.48 5.60 5.11
N ILE A 433 19.49 5.13 6.35
CA ILE A 433 20.19 3.94 6.84
C ILE A 433 19.17 2.84 7.11
N TYR A 434 19.44 1.64 6.62
CA TYR A 434 18.64 0.45 6.91
C TYR A 434 19.36 -0.45 7.90
N THR A 435 18.64 -0.91 8.91
CA THR A 435 19.19 -1.80 9.95
C THR A 435 18.21 -2.95 10.21
N ILE A 436 18.75 -4.17 10.26
CA ILE A 436 17.98 -5.32 10.73
C ILE A 436 18.10 -5.36 12.25
N ASN A 437 16.99 -5.47 12.92
CA ASN A 437 16.89 -5.48 14.37
C ASN A 437 16.21 -6.77 14.84
N ASP A 438 16.68 -7.26 15.99
CA ASP A 438 15.99 -8.28 16.78
C ASP A 438 14.94 -7.58 17.67
N ASN A 439 13.72 -8.11 17.73
CA ASN A 439 12.65 -7.50 18.52
C ASN A 439 12.78 -7.73 20.05
N ASN A 440 13.84 -8.37 20.48
CA ASN A 440 14.13 -8.51 21.91
C ASN A 440 14.86 -7.31 22.50
N GLY A 441 15.27 -6.34 21.71
CA GLY A 441 15.87 -5.06 22.13
C GLY A 441 17.24 -4.86 21.61
#